data_192cf2e4e3c346bc2a6f9c8b2554efaa
#
_entry.id   192cf2e4e3c346bc2a6f9c8b2554efaa
#
_cell.length_a   1.000
_cell.length_b   1.000
_cell.length_c   1.000
_cell.angle_alpha   90.00
_cell.angle_beta   90.00
_cell.angle_gamma   90.00
#
_symmetry.space_group_name_H-M   'P 1'
#
loop_
_entity.id
_entity.type
_entity.pdbx_description
1 polymer ?
#
loop_
_entity_poly.entity_id
_entity_poly.type
_entity_poly.pdbx_seq_one_letter_code
_entity_poly.pdbx_strand_id
1 'polypeptide(L)'
;MLKRIMPLMLALCMLALAGCKKDQDRLSVDKGDEPSIVSETKPVTYKNPLTGVSGMSEEKTKNRPVAVMINNISTAQPVQTGLNKADIVYETEVEGGITRLLAVFQDITTVEKVGTIRSARYPYVDLAMGHNAIYIHCGQDNTYCAPHLKDTDDVDLMSKNYGVRIKNGLASEHTLYAYGEKLWSSLVKDGHKTTSSEATPWVNFAEEDAPVTLESPAKTINIPASASYRTIFKYDEAKGKYTRYYGNTLRKDYFTGETVDMKNVFILFTTIRNYQDNYHRQVLLESGDGYYCVNGTCTPIKWSKGAAKNGFKFTKADGSELTVNPGNSWVNIVNIGNTPTFG
;
A
#
# COMPACT_ATOMS: atom_id res chain seq x y z
N MET A 1 -17.65 -37.22 -47.02
CA MET A 1 -18.67 -38.27 -46.95
C MET A 1 -19.29 -38.27 -45.59
N LEU A 2 -20.58 -38.11 -45.58
CA LEU A 2 -21.76 -38.41 -44.78
C LEU A 2 -21.78 -37.76 -43.36
N LYS A 3 -22.53 -36.71 -43.11
CA LYS A 3 -23.99 -36.46 -42.88
C LYS A 3 -24.71 -37.48 -41.99
N ARG A 4 -25.23 -37.00 -40.83
CA ARG A 4 -26.61 -37.25 -40.30
C ARG A 4 -26.71 -36.56 -38.92
N ILE A 5 -27.45 -35.44 -38.70
CA ILE A 5 -28.92 -35.18 -38.71
C ILE A 5 -29.57 -35.73 -37.41
N MET A 6 -30.14 -34.78 -36.67
CA MET A 6 -31.10 -34.72 -35.56
C MET A 6 -32.25 -35.76 -35.65
N PRO A 7 -33.06 -35.97 -34.55
CA PRO A 7 -34.17 -35.06 -34.33
C PRO A 7 -34.58 -34.75 -32.86
N LEU A 8 -35.16 -33.63 -32.73
CA LEU A 8 -36.17 -33.05 -31.85
C LEU A 8 -37.29 -34.02 -31.44
N MET A 9 -37.68 -34.08 -30.15
CA MET A 9 -39.01 -34.57 -29.76
C MET A 9 -39.62 -33.65 -28.69
N LEU A 10 -40.68 -33.00 -29.13
CA LEU A 10 -41.66 -32.21 -28.40
C LEU A 10 -42.75 -33.20 -27.91
N ALA A 11 -43.15 -33.17 -26.67
CA ALA A 11 -44.35 -33.82 -26.20
C ALA A 11 -45.15 -32.91 -25.28
N LEU A 12 -46.26 -32.47 -25.83
CA LEU A 12 -47.38 -31.76 -25.25
C LEU A 12 -48.35 -32.80 -24.69
N CYS A 13 -48.83 -32.66 -23.46
CA CYS A 13 -50.10 -33.33 -23.05
C CYS A 13 -50.92 -32.45 -22.13
N MET A 14 -52.18 -32.41 -22.52
CA MET A 14 -53.26 -31.54 -22.07
C MET A 14 -53.95 -31.99 -20.76
N LEU A 15 -54.52 -30.98 -20.13
CA LEU A 15 -55.82 -30.87 -19.37
C LEU A 15 -56.64 -32.10 -19.05
N ALA A 16 -57.08 -32.13 -17.79
CA ALA A 16 -58.46 -32.64 -17.45
C ALA A 16 -59.02 -31.74 -16.34
N LEU A 17 -60.18 -31.15 -16.65
CA LEU A 17 -61.11 -30.42 -15.79
C LEU A 17 -62.14 -31.37 -15.21
N ALA A 18 -62.52 -31.24 -13.95
CA ALA A 18 -63.81 -31.47 -13.34
C ALA A 18 -63.71 -31.24 -11.83
N GLY A 19 -64.53 -30.55 -11.11
CA GLY A 19 -65.88 -30.05 -11.25
C GLY A 19 -66.39 -29.62 -9.88
N CYS A 20 -67.29 -28.68 -9.83
CA CYS A 20 -67.87 -27.90 -8.74
C CYS A 20 -68.28 -28.61 -7.47
N LYS A 21 -68.15 -27.94 -6.28
CA LYS A 21 -69.34 -27.69 -5.38
C LYS A 21 -69.12 -26.42 -4.56
N LYS A 22 -70.16 -25.61 -4.57
CA LYS A 22 -70.41 -24.40 -3.80
C LYS A 22 -70.69 -24.76 -2.34
N ASP A 23 -70.12 -24.02 -1.40
CA ASP A 23 -70.82 -23.59 -0.17
C ASP A 23 -70.29 -22.22 0.27
N GLN A 24 -71.27 -21.34 0.47
CA GLN A 24 -71.10 -20.01 1.04
C GLN A 24 -70.89 -20.13 2.56
N ASP A 25 -69.94 -19.44 3.17
CA ASP A 25 -70.23 -18.49 4.23
C ASP A 25 -68.98 -17.79 4.79
N ARG A 26 -69.18 -16.51 5.06
CA ARG A 26 -68.46 -15.60 5.95
C ARG A 26 -67.19 -14.90 5.48
N LEU A 27 -67.45 -13.65 5.16
CA LEU A 27 -66.47 -12.54 5.18
C LEU A 27 -65.70 -12.49 6.51
N SER A 28 -64.41 -12.76 6.48
CA SER A 28 -63.41 -12.21 7.40
C SER A 28 -62.47 -11.34 6.59
N VAL A 29 -62.49 -10.05 6.87
CA VAL A 29 -61.54 -9.06 6.35
C VAL A 29 -60.16 -9.41 6.92
N ASP A 30 -59.35 -10.09 6.12
CA ASP A 30 -57.94 -10.29 6.44
C ASP A 30 -57.20 -8.98 6.09
N LYS A 31 -56.58 -8.42 7.12
CA LYS A 31 -55.73 -7.25 6.98
C LYS A 31 -54.54 -7.63 6.11
N GLY A 32 -54.39 -6.96 4.99
CA GLY A 32 -53.28 -7.15 4.09
C GLY A 32 -51.94 -7.12 4.82
N ASP A 33 -51.16 -8.18 4.64
CA ASP A 33 -49.73 -8.16 4.90
C ASP A 33 -49.11 -7.10 4.01
N GLU A 34 -48.69 -5.98 4.61
CA GLU A 34 -47.77 -5.08 3.98
C GLU A 34 -46.48 -5.85 3.69
N PRO A 35 -45.93 -5.76 2.46
CA PRO A 35 -44.64 -6.35 2.19
C PRO A 35 -43.63 -5.69 3.12
N SER A 36 -43.10 -6.47 4.08
CA SER A 36 -41.97 -6.06 4.89
C SER A 36 -40.80 -5.73 3.93
N ILE A 37 -40.56 -4.44 3.74
CA ILE A 37 -39.35 -3.97 3.06
C ILE A 37 -38.21 -4.40 3.97
N VAL A 38 -37.59 -5.54 3.64
CA VAL A 38 -36.29 -5.91 4.20
C VAL A 38 -35.31 -4.86 3.67
N SER A 39 -35.10 -3.83 4.45
CA SER A 39 -34.01 -2.88 4.23
C SER A 39 -32.72 -3.69 4.27
N GLU A 40 -32.12 -3.95 3.12
CA GLU A 40 -30.76 -4.44 3.04
C GLU A 40 -29.87 -3.37 3.71
N THR A 41 -29.58 -3.57 4.98
CA THR A 41 -28.58 -2.76 5.66
C THR A 41 -27.23 -3.05 4.99
N LYS A 42 -26.71 -2.09 4.23
CA LYS A 42 -25.34 -2.18 3.70
C LYS A 42 -24.41 -2.53 4.87
N PRO A 43 -23.53 -3.52 4.69
CA PRO A 43 -22.59 -3.88 5.75
C PRO A 43 -21.79 -2.63 6.16
N VAL A 44 -21.63 -2.41 7.46
CA VAL A 44 -20.78 -1.35 7.98
C VAL A 44 -19.35 -1.63 7.56
N THR A 45 -18.75 -0.69 6.84
CA THR A 45 -17.35 -0.78 6.40
C THR A 45 -16.53 0.30 7.10
N TYR A 46 -15.29 -0.02 7.39
CA TYR A 46 -14.37 0.87 8.07
C TYR A 46 -13.31 1.37 7.09
N LYS A 47 -12.71 2.53 7.38
CA LYS A 47 -11.61 3.09 6.57
C LYS A 47 -10.29 2.41 6.93
N ASN A 48 -9.49 2.09 5.92
CA ASN A 48 -8.11 1.63 6.10
C ASN A 48 -7.29 2.76 6.76
N PRO A 49 -6.65 2.54 7.92
CA PRO A 49 -5.91 3.59 8.64
C PRO A 49 -4.73 4.18 7.86
N LEU A 50 -4.17 3.43 6.89
CA LEU A 50 -3.02 3.87 6.10
C LEU A 50 -3.42 4.57 4.79
N THR A 51 -4.66 4.41 4.33
CA THR A 51 -5.11 4.99 3.05
C THR A 51 -6.35 5.85 3.16
N GLY A 52 -7.10 5.80 4.26
CA GLY A 52 -8.40 6.47 4.40
C GLY A 52 -9.52 5.89 3.53
N VAL A 53 -9.27 4.84 2.74
CA VAL A 53 -10.24 4.22 1.83
C VAL A 53 -11.16 3.29 2.60
N SER A 54 -12.48 3.41 2.35
CA SER A 54 -13.52 2.55 2.94
C SER A 54 -13.48 1.11 2.36
N GLY A 55 -14.10 0.18 3.06
CA GLY A 55 -14.25 -1.22 2.59
C GLY A 55 -13.48 -2.24 3.43
N MET A 56 -12.76 -1.83 4.46
CA MET A 56 -12.07 -2.73 5.39
C MET A 56 -13.03 -3.24 6.48
N SER A 57 -12.81 -4.45 7.00
CA SER A 57 -13.52 -4.94 8.20
C SER A 57 -12.92 -4.29 9.46
N GLU A 58 -13.71 -4.17 10.53
CA GLU A 58 -13.23 -3.60 11.79
C GLU A 58 -12.00 -4.34 12.33
N GLU A 59 -12.00 -5.66 12.28
CA GLU A 59 -10.88 -6.49 12.72
C GLU A 59 -9.58 -6.11 11.98
N LYS A 60 -9.64 -5.99 10.66
CA LYS A 60 -8.47 -5.68 9.83
C LYS A 60 -7.93 -4.27 10.06
N THR A 61 -8.78 -3.31 10.43
CA THR A 61 -8.29 -1.95 10.80
C THR A 61 -7.40 -1.96 12.04
N LYS A 62 -7.58 -2.95 12.91
CA LYS A 62 -6.80 -3.13 14.15
C LYS A 62 -5.57 -4.02 13.97
N ASN A 63 -5.33 -4.57 12.77
CA ASN A 63 -4.07 -5.25 12.50
C ASN A 63 -2.91 -4.28 12.68
N ARG A 64 -1.81 -4.77 13.22
CA ARG A 64 -0.53 -4.05 13.12
C ARG A 64 -0.07 -4.13 11.67
N PRO A 65 0.33 -3.01 11.07
CA PRO A 65 0.86 -3.03 9.70
C PRO A 65 2.08 -3.95 9.58
N VAL A 66 2.29 -4.48 8.40
CA VAL A 66 3.52 -5.19 8.03
C VAL A 66 4.33 -4.30 7.09
N ALA A 67 5.58 -4.02 7.46
CA ALA A 67 6.50 -3.19 6.70
C ALA A 67 7.60 -4.06 6.10
N VAL A 68 7.70 -4.12 4.78
CA VAL A 68 8.61 -5.03 4.06
C VAL A 68 9.72 -4.25 3.36
N MET A 69 10.98 -4.61 3.65
CA MET A 69 12.16 -3.99 3.04
C MET A 69 12.38 -4.49 1.63
N ILE A 70 12.29 -3.61 0.64
CA ILE A 70 12.36 -3.96 -0.79
C ILE A 70 13.64 -3.42 -1.43
N ASN A 71 14.28 -4.29 -2.21
CA ASN A 71 15.44 -3.96 -3.03
C ASN A 71 15.08 -3.02 -4.17
N ASN A 72 15.83 -1.92 -4.36
CA ASN A 72 15.56 -0.96 -5.42
C ASN A 72 16.78 -0.66 -6.30
N ILE A 73 17.81 -1.51 -6.28
CA ILE A 73 18.89 -1.34 -7.26
C ILE A 73 18.35 -1.56 -8.69
N SER A 74 18.97 -0.93 -9.67
CA SER A 74 18.47 -0.92 -11.06
C SER A 74 18.19 -2.31 -11.62
N THR A 75 19.05 -3.30 -11.31
CA THR A 75 18.88 -4.70 -11.72
C THR A 75 17.71 -5.42 -11.07
N ALA A 76 17.33 -5.05 -9.84
CA ALA A 76 16.22 -5.66 -9.10
C ALA A 76 14.86 -5.02 -9.40
N GLN A 77 14.84 -3.78 -9.87
CA GLN A 77 13.59 -3.07 -10.14
C GLN A 77 12.64 -3.80 -11.10
N PRO A 78 13.10 -4.46 -12.19
CA PRO A 78 12.20 -5.17 -13.10
C PRO A 78 11.52 -6.39 -12.48
N VAL A 79 12.04 -6.90 -11.36
CA VAL A 79 11.54 -8.11 -10.68
C VAL A 79 10.88 -7.80 -9.34
N GLN A 80 10.59 -6.51 -9.06
CA GLN A 80 9.80 -6.10 -7.88
C GLN A 80 8.34 -6.54 -8.03
N THR A 81 7.70 -6.88 -6.90
CA THR A 81 6.27 -7.22 -6.84
C THR A 81 5.65 -6.74 -5.53
N GLY A 82 4.34 -6.50 -5.54
CA GLY A 82 3.56 -6.09 -4.38
C GLY A 82 3.56 -4.59 -4.11
N LEU A 83 4.37 -3.79 -4.80
CA LEU A 83 4.42 -2.33 -4.58
C LEU A 83 3.11 -1.63 -4.97
N ASN A 84 2.41 -2.13 -5.97
CA ASN A 84 1.10 -1.63 -6.43
C ASN A 84 -0.05 -1.93 -5.43
N LYS A 85 0.18 -2.81 -4.47
CA LYS A 85 -0.76 -3.18 -3.40
C LYS A 85 -0.38 -2.58 -2.05
N ALA A 86 0.78 -1.93 -1.95
CA ALA A 86 1.21 -1.27 -0.71
C ALA A 86 0.34 -0.05 -0.42
N ASP A 87 -0.02 0.12 0.85
CA ASP A 87 -0.72 1.30 1.34
C ASP A 87 0.20 2.52 1.36
N ILE A 88 1.44 2.32 1.81
CA ILE A 88 2.49 3.34 1.80
C ILE A 88 3.80 2.73 1.30
N VAL A 89 4.52 3.45 0.44
CA VAL A 89 5.89 3.13 0.05
C VAL A 89 6.80 4.28 0.41
N TYR A 90 7.80 4.04 1.24
CA TYR A 90 8.89 4.99 1.50
C TYR A 90 10.07 4.69 0.61
N GLU A 91 10.68 5.74 0.07
CA GLU A 91 11.94 5.67 -0.69
C GLU A 91 12.94 6.68 -0.14
N THR A 92 14.14 6.22 0.21
CA THR A 92 15.27 7.10 0.58
C THR A 92 16.61 6.49 0.19
N GLU A 93 17.63 7.34 0.14
CA GLU A 93 19.00 6.96 -0.19
C GLU A 93 19.62 6.07 0.91
N VAL A 94 20.36 5.07 0.46
CA VAL A 94 21.22 4.21 1.27
C VAL A 94 22.64 4.26 0.71
N GLU A 95 23.53 3.42 1.19
CA GLU A 95 24.92 3.36 0.73
C GLU A 95 25.06 3.25 -0.79
N GLY A 96 26.17 3.76 -1.33
CA GLY A 96 26.49 3.67 -2.76
C GLY A 96 25.64 4.56 -3.67
N GLY A 97 24.88 5.53 -3.12
CA GLY A 97 23.99 6.40 -3.90
C GLY A 97 22.79 5.70 -4.50
N ILE A 98 22.47 4.48 -4.04
CA ILE A 98 21.26 3.77 -4.41
C ILE A 98 20.13 4.12 -3.45
N THR A 99 18.88 3.79 -3.81
CA THR A 99 17.74 3.85 -2.89
C THR A 99 17.26 2.46 -2.52
N ARG A 100 16.52 2.33 -1.42
CA ARG A 100 15.70 1.18 -1.07
C ARG A 100 14.25 1.62 -0.90
N LEU A 101 13.35 0.63 -0.77
CA LEU A 101 11.95 0.90 -0.50
C LEU A 101 11.51 0.17 0.76
N LEU A 102 10.58 0.80 1.51
CA LEU A 102 9.81 0.15 2.55
C LEU A 102 8.35 0.15 2.12
N ALA A 103 7.80 -1.00 1.85
CA ALA A 103 6.40 -1.18 1.52
C ALA A 103 5.60 -1.54 2.78
N VAL A 104 4.61 -0.72 3.15
CA VAL A 104 3.79 -0.87 4.35
C VAL A 104 2.38 -1.28 3.96
N PHE A 105 1.85 -2.29 4.63
CA PHE A 105 0.55 -2.89 4.36
C PHE A 105 -0.27 -2.98 5.64
N GLN A 106 -1.47 -2.46 5.66
CA GLN A 106 -2.44 -2.64 6.75
C GLN A 106 -2.94 -4.08 6.80
N ASP A 107 -3.16 -4.67 5.63
CA ASP A 107 -3.54 -6.07 5.48
C ASP A 107 -2.66 -6.77 4.44
N ILE A 108 -1.56 -7.35 4.90
CA ILE A 108 -0.62 -8.10 4.02
C ILE A 108 -1.26 -9.37 3.43
N THR A 109 -2.34 -9.88 4.01
CA THR A 109 -2.99 -11.12 3.52
C THR A 109 -3.61 -10.95 2.14
N THR A 110 -3.92 -9.71 1.74
CA THR A 110 -4.44 -9.39 0.40
C THR A 110 -3.37 -9.34 -0.69
N VAL A 111 -2.09 -9.46 -0.31
CA VAL A 111 -0.95 -9.36 -1.22
C VAL A 111 -0.46 -10.76 -1.58
N GLU A 112 -0.64 -11.18 -2.83
CA GLU A 112 -0.19 -12.52 -3.25
C GLU A 112 1.30 -12.70 -3.00
N LYS A 113 2.13 -11.78 -3.51
CA LYS A 113 3.59 -11.81 -3.33
C LYS A 113 4.13 -10.41 -3.10
N VAL A 114 5.17 -10.30 -2.28
CA VAL A 114 5.92 -9.06 -2.05
C VAL A 114 7.42 -9.32 -2.12
N GLY A 115 8.18 -8.45 -2.78
CA GLY A 115 9.64 -8.54 -2.92
C GLY A 115 10.18 -7.77 -4.11
N THR A 116 11.46 -7.86 -4.40
CA THR A 116 12.48 -8.72 -3.74
C THR A 116 12.89 -8.13 -2.39
N ILE A 117 12.92 -8.98 -1.36
CA ILE A 117 13.19 -8.54 0.02
C ILE A 117 14.69 -8.39 0.24
N ARG A 118 15.08 -7.34 0.97
CA ARG A 118 16.49 -6.94 1.15
C ARG A 118 16.81 -6.59 2.61
N SER A 119 18.10 -6.34 2.85
CA SER A 119 18.63 -6.06 4.19
C SER A 119 18.10 -4.74 4.77
N ALA A 120 17.82 -4.74 6.07
CA ALA A 120 17.43 -3.58 6.83
C ALA A 120 18.49 -2.47 6.79
N ARG A 121 18.03 -1.23 6.85
CA ARG A 121 18.82 -0.03 7.05
C ARG A 121 18.13 0.86 8.08
N TYR A 122 18.90 1.53 8.89
CA TYR A 122 18.40 2.25 10.08
C TYR A 122 17.24 3.21 9.78
N PRO A 123 17.21 4.04 8.73
CA PRO A 123 16.09 4.96 8.54
C PRO A 123 14.75 4.24 8.32
N TYR A 124 14.79 3.05 7.75
CA TYR A 124 13.59 2.24 7.52
C TYR A 124 13.09 1.53 8.77
N VAL A 125 13.98 1.27 9.75
CA VAL A 125 13.57 0.79 11.07
C VAL A 125 12.73 1.86 11.76
N ASP A 126 13.19 3.11 11.77
CA ASP A 126 12.48 4.24 12.37
C ASP A 126 11.14 4.53 11.66
N LEU A 127 11.08 4.32 10.33
CA LEU A 127 9.84 4.44 9.57
C LEU A 127 8.84 3.33 9.94
N ALA A 128 9.28 2.09 10.04
CA ALA A 128 8.45 0.96 10.46
C ALA A 128 7.92 1.15 11.90
N MET A 129 8.79 1.59 12.83
CA MET A 129 8.41 1.89 14.21
C MET A 129 7.35 2.99 14.30
N GLY A 130 7.43 4.01 13.43
CA GLY A 130 6.45 5.10 13.37
C GLY A 130 5.03 4.65 13.01
N HIS A 131 4.90 3.48 12.37
CA HIS A 131 3.63 2.82 12.08
C HIS A 131 3.28 1.72 13.08
N ASN A 132 4.09 1.49 14.13
CA ASN A 132 3.99 0.31 14.99
C ASN A 132 3.94 -0.99 14.17
N ALA A 133 4.64 -1.04 13.03
CA ALA A 133 4.61 -2.16 12.11
C ALA A 133 5.51 -3.30 12.57
N ILE A 134 5.20 -4.53 12.11
CA ILE A 134 6.13 -5.66 12.16
C ILE A 134 7.05 -5.53 10.94
N TYR A 135 8.36 -5.41 11.18
CA TYR A 135 9.33 -5.10 10.14
C TYR A 135 9.96 -6.37 9.55
N ILE A 136 9.81 -6.56 8.24
CA ILE A 136 10.29 -7.74 7.52
C ILE A 136 11.49 -7.36 6.65
N HIS A 137 12.61 -8.06 6.82
CA HIS A 137 13.84 -7.83 6.08
C HIS A 137 14.65 -9.13 5.88
N CYS A 138 15.77 -9.05 5.19
CA CYS A 138 16.68 -10.17 4.98
C CYS A 138 18.13 -9.71 5.19
N GLY A 139 18.65 -9.96 6.39
CA GLY A 139 19.90 -9.41 6.89
C GLY A 139 19.82 -7.92 7.23
N GLN A 140 20.86 -7.37 7.81
CA GLN A 140 20.98 -5.95 8.18
C GLN A 140 22.42 -5.45 8.09
N ASP A 141 22.58 -4.15 8.20
CA ASP A 141 23.85 -3.54 8.58
C ASP A 141 24.05 -3.70 10.11
N ASN A 142 25.21 -4.23 10.49
CA ASN A 142 25.50 -4.53 11.91
C ASN A 142 25.97 -3.31 12.70
N THR A 143 26.42 -2.26 12.04
CA THR A 143 27.03 -1.09 12.71
C THR A 143 25.98 -0.07 13.13
N TYR A 144 25.15 0.35 12.19
CA TYR A 144 24.19 1.45 12.40
C TYR A 144 22.73 0.98 12.47
N CYS A 145 22.38 -0.12 11.79
CA CYS A 145 21.00 -0.64 11.76
C CYS A 145 20.71 -1.56 12.95
N ALA A 146 21.59 -2.52 13.24
CA ALA A 146 21.35 -3.52 14.29
C ALA A 146 21.04 -2.93 15.69
N PRO A 147 21.64 -1.80 16.13
CA PRO A 147 21.24 -1.16 17.39
C PRO A 147 19.78 -0.70 17.41
N HIS A 148 19.23 -0.22 16.29
CA HIS A 148 17.82 0.21 16.18
C HIS A 148 16.83 -0.96 16.15
N LEU A 149 17.25 -2.12 15.65
CA LEU A 149 16.39 -3.33 15.62
C LEU A 149 16.07 -3.87 17.01
N LYS A 150 16.90 -3.58 18.04
CA LYS A 150 16.70 -4.09 19.41
C LYS A 150 15.35 -3.71 20.02
N ASP A 151 14.80 -2.55 19.63
CA ASP A 151 13.53 -2.03 20.14
C ASP A 151 12.38 -2.17 19.11
N THR A 152 12.63 -2.94 18.05
CA THR A 152 11.72 -3.14 16.93
C THR A 152 11.17 -4.56 16.93
N ASP A 153 9.90 -4.74 16.62
CA ASP A 153 9.34 -6.05 16.34
C ASP A 153 9.67 -6.39 14.88
N ASP A 154 10.77 -7.11 14.67
CA ASP A 154 11.29 -7.43 13.35
C ASP A 154 11.41 -8.94 13.09
N VAL A 155 11.46 -9.28 11.81
CA VAL A 155 11.70 -10.64 11.32
C VAL A 155 12.79 -10.63 10.25
N ASP A 156 13.93 -11.21 10.59
CA ASP A 156 15.00 -11.47 9.63
C ASP A 156 14.79 -12.80 8.89
N LEU A 157 14.48 -12.73 7.60
CA LEU A 157 14.25 -13.88 6.74
C LEU A 157 15.54 -14.68 6.43
N MET A 158 16.70 -14.27 6.91
CA MET A 158 17.90 -15.13 6.94
C MET A 158 17.75 -16.23 7.99
N SER A 159 17.09 -15.94 9.09
CA SER A 159 16.88 -16.87 10.21
C SER A 159 15.50 -17.52 10.22
N LYS A 160 14.52 -16.97 9.46
CA LYS A 160 13.12 -17.43 9.43
C LYS A 160 12.69 -17.85 8.04
N ASN A 161 12.07 -19.03 7.94
CA ASN A 161 11.60 -19.58 6.65
C ASN A 161 10.18 -19.09 6.28
N TYR A 162 9.95 -17.76 6.31
CA TYR A 162 8.66 -17.17 5.88
C TYR A 162 8.69 -16.74 4.41
N GLY A 163 9.89 -16.59 3.84
CA GLY A 163 10.09 -16.24 2.44
C GLY A 163 10.32 -17.44 1.54
N VAL A 164 10.40 -17.17 0.24
CA VAL A 164 10.73 -18.14 -0.81
C VAL A 164 11.66 -17.48 -1.82
N ARG A 165 12.68 -18.22 -2.27
CA ARG A 165 13.52 -17.79 -3.38
C ARG A 165 12.96 -18.30 -4.70
N ILE A 166 12.53 -17.37 -5.55
CA ILE A 166 11.99 -17.66 -6.89
C ILE A 166 13.04 -17.26 -7.91
N LYS A 167 13.45 -18.19 -8.77
CA LYS A 167 14.39 -17.90 -9.86
C LYS A 167 13.77 -16.90 -10.83
N ASN A 168 14.49 -15.81 -11.09
CA ASN A 168 14.05 -14.70 -11.96
C ASN A 168 15.17 -14.26 -12.93
N GLY A 169 16.20 -15.10 -13.11
CA GLY A 169 17.36 -14.82 -13.97
C GLY A 169 18.45 -13.96 -13.33
N LEU A 170 18.26 -13.51 -12.07
CA LEU A 170 19.23 -12.70 -11.35
C LEU A 170 19.96 -13.49 -10.27
N ALA A 171 20.99 -12.86 -9.67
CA ALA A 171 21.71 -13.41 -8.54
C ALA A 171 20.77 -13.68 -7.34
N SER A 172 21.12 -14.67 -6.50
CA SER A 172 20.29 -15.16 -5.39
C SER A 172 19.79 -14.04 -4.47
N GLU A 173 20.57 -13.00 -4.27
CA GLU A 173 20.21 -11.83 -3.44
C GLU A 173 19.04 -11.00 -3.98
N HIS A 174 18.60 -11.22 -5.22
CA HIS A 174 17.48 -10.57 -5.88
C HIS A 174 16.28 -11.51 -6.10
N THR A 175 16.22 -12.64 -5.40
CA THR A 175 15.22 -13.70 -5.66
C THR A 175 14.32 -13.99 -4.47
N LEU A 176 14.44 -13.27 -3.35
CA LEU A 176 13.67 -13.51 -2.15
C LEU A 176 12.34 -12.76 -2.18
N TYR A 177 11.25 -13.51 -2.05
CA TYR A 177 9.88 -13.01 -1.97
C TYR A 177 9.18 -13.61 -0.76
N ALA A 178 8.06 -13.01 -0.33
CA ALA A 178 7.13 -13.60 0.62
C ALA A 178 5.71 -13.60 0.04
N TYR A 179 4.94 -14.65 0.36
CA TYR A 179 3.50 -14.68 0.13
C TYR A 179 2.81 -14.05 1.33
N GLY A 180 1.92 -13.08 1.10
CA GLY A 180 1.36 -12.29 2.19
C GLY A 180 0.59 -13.12 3.22
N GLU A 181 -0.28 -14.03 2.77
CA GLU A 181 -1.04 -14.93 3.65
C GLU A 181 -0.11 -15.84 4.46
N LYS A 182 0.91 -16.43 3.83
CA LYS A 182 1.88 -17.28 4.53
C LYS A 182 2.71 -16.48 5.54
N LEU A 183 3.11 -15.27 5.17
CA LEU A 183 3.86 -14.37 6.05
C LEU A 183 3.04 -14.05 7.31
N TRP A 184 1.78 -13.63 7.13
CA TRP A 184 0.87 -13.34 8.24
C TRP A 184 0.64 -14.55 9.15
N SER A 185 0.31 -15.70 8.57
CA SER A 185 0.11 -16.95 9.33
C SER A 185 1.35 -17.35 10.11
N SER A 186 2.54 -17.10 9.55
CA SER A 186 3.82 -17.37 10.24
C SER A 186 4.05 -16.42 11.41
N LEU A 187 3.72 -15.13 11.26
CA LEU A 187 3.79 -14.14 12.35
C LEU A 187 2.87 -14.53 13.51
N VAL A 188 1.62 -14.89 13.22
CA VAL A 188 0.66 -15.38 14.23
C VAL A 188 1.18 -16.63 14.94
N LYS A 189 1.66 -17.61 14.16
CA LYS A 189 2.19 -18.88 14.70
C LYS A 189 3.38 -18.68 15.63
N ASP A 190 4.29 -17.76 15.30
CA ASP A 190 5.50 -17.49 16.10
C ASP A 190 5.21 -16.54 17.28
N GLY A 191 3.95 -16.14 17.49
CA GLY A 191 3.49 -15.37 18.65
C GLY A 191 3.77 -13.87 18.58
N HIS A 192 4.01 -13.32 17.38
CA HIS A 192 4.07 -11.87 17.22
C HIS A 192 2.72 -11.24 17.59
N LYS A 193 2.75 -10.09 18.26
CA LYS A 193 1.54 -9.31 18.53
C LYS A 193 1.07 -8.68 17.22
N THR A 194 0.12 -9.32 16.55
CA THR A 194 -0.37 -8.90 15.21
C THR A 194 -1.48 -7.88 15.25
N THR A 195 -2.02 -7.53 16.42
CA THR A 195 -3.10 -6.56 16.58
C THR A 195 -2.71 -5.41 17.48
N SER A 196 -3.27 -4.24 17.20
CA SER A 196 -3.21 -3.03 18.01
C SER A 196 -4.52 -2.85 18.78
N SER A 197 -4.49 -2.09 19.88
CA SER A 197 -5.72 -1.76 20.63
C SER A 197 -6.65 -0.84 19.84
N GLU A 198 -6.08 -0.01 18.97
CA GLU A 198 -6.78 1.02 18.22
C GLU A 198 -6.26 1.09 16.78
N ALA A 199 -7.16 1.44 15.85
CA ALA A 199 -6.83 1.80 14.48
C ALA A 199 -6.48 3.30 14.46
N THR A 200 -5.21 3.63 14.27
CA THR A 200 -4.76 5.04 14.23
C THR A 200 -4.43 5.44 12.79
N PRO A 201 -5.17 6.38 12.18
CA PRO A 201 -4.81 6.93 10.87
C PRO A 201 -3.41 7.57 10.93
N TRP A 202 -2.60 7.34 9.88
CA TRP A 202 -1.25 7.92 9.83
C TRP A 202 -1.22 9.40 9.45
N VAL A 203 -2.32 9.90 8.84
CA VAL A 203 -2.56 11.30 8.48
C VAL A 203 -4.04 11.64 8.62
N ASN A 204 -4.37 12.93 8.55
CA ASN A 204 -5.74 13.39 8.42
C ASN A 204 -6.23 13.19 6.98
N PHE A 205 -7.17 12.28 6.75
CA PHE A 205 -7.74 12.01 5.44
C PHE A 205 -8.98 12.87 5.16
N ALA A 206 -9.10 13.34 3.91
CA ALA A 206 -10.34 13.91 3.38
C ALA A 206 -11.45 12.83 3.33
N GLU A 207 -12.70 13.27 3.21
CA GLU A 207 -13.77 12.36 2.83
C GLU A 207 -13.64 11.95 1.35
N GLU A 208 -14.08 10.74 1.01
CA GLU A 208 -13.89 10.20 -0.34
C GLU A 208 -14.66 10.99 -1.41
N ASP A 209 -15.81 11.57 -1.04
CA ASP A 209 -16.68 12.39 -1.88
C ASP A 209 -16.29 13.88 -1.90
N ALA A 210 -15.35 14.30 -1.05
CA ALA A 210 -14.85 15.67 -0.95
C ALA A 210 -13.32 15.75 -1.07
N PRO A 211 -12.74 15.33 -2.22
CA PRO A 211 -11.29 15.30 -2.39
C PRO A 211 -10.68 16.71 -2.38
N VAL A 212 -9.49 16.82 -1.81
CA VAL A 212 -8.70 18.06 -1.82
C VAL A 212 -8.17 18.32 -3.22
N THR A 213 -8.26 19.56 -3.68
CA THR A 213 -7.61 20.06 -4.90
C THR A 213 -6.50 21.04 -4.51
N LEU A 214 -5.34 20.94 -5.18
CA LEU A 214 -4.18 21.79 -4.95
C LEU A 214 -3.98 22.77 -6.10
N GLU A 215 -3.15 23.82 -5.89
CA GLU A 215 -3.11 24.95 -6.81
C GLU A 215 -2.10 24.78 -7.96
N SER A 216 -0.94 24.18 -7.68
CA SER A 216 0.16 24.16 -8.66
C SER A 216 0.12 22.90 -9.53
N PRO A 217 0.19 23.03 -10.86
CA PRO A 217 0.26 21.87 -11.75
C PRO A 217 1.47 20.98 -11.48
N ALA A 218 1.26 19.65 -11.49
CA ALA A 218 2.30 18.64 -11.29
C ALA A 218 1.92 17.32 -11.98
N LYS A 219 1.58 17.36 -13.27
CA LYS A 219 1.25 16.13 -14.04
C LYS A 219 2.46 15.23 -14.21
N THR A 220 3.66 15.79 -14.22
CA THR A 220 4.92 15.05 -14.17
C THR A 220 5.73 15.52 -12.97
N ILE A 221 6.15 14.58 -12.13
CA ILE A 221 7.01 14.84 -10.98
C ILE A 221 8.31 14.08 -11.20
N ASN A 222 9.43 14.79 -11.32
CA ASN A 222 10.75 14.19 -11.48
C ASN A 222 11.58 14.46 -10.21
N ILE A 223 11.90 13.39 -9.47
CA ILE A 223 12.53 13.46 -8.16
C ILE A 223 13.94 12.87 -8.25
N PRO A 224 15.00 13.67 -8.07
CA PRO A 224 16.35 13.16 -7.91
C PRO A 224 16.46 12.53 -6.51
N ALA A 225 16.12 11.24 -6.39
CA ALA A 225 16.11 10.52 -5.11
C ALA A 225 17.52 10.34 -4.53
N SER A 226 18.55 10.33 -5.41
CA SER A 226 19.98 10.40 -5.07
C SER A 226 20.77 10.94 -6.26
N ALA A 227 22.09 10.97 -6.16
CA ALA A 227 22.96 11.36 -7.28
C ALA A 227 22.76 10.47 -8.53
N SER A 228 22.44 9.19 -8.32
CA SER A 228 22.33 8.19 -9.39
C SER A 228 20.90 7.72 -9.66
N TYR A 229 19.93 8.03 -8.79
CA TYR A 229 18.56 7.53 -8.86
C TYR A 229 17.57 8.67 -9.04
N ARG A 230 16.71 8.51 -10.06
CA ARG A 230 15.58 9.40 -10.34
C ARG A 230 14.29 8.60 -10.34
N THR A 231 13.36 8.98 -9.48
CA THR A 231 11.99 8.45 -9.49
C THR A 231 11.09 9.46 -10.17
N ILE A 232 10.32 9.01 -11.15
CA ILE A 232 9.42 9.85 -11.91
C ILE A 232 8.00 9.33 -11.75
N PHE A 233 7.07 10.26 -11.51
CA PHE A 233 5.64 9.99 -11.49
C PHE A 233 4.97 10.79 -12.59
N LYS A 234 4.09 10.14 -13.36
CA LYS A 234 3.25 10.78 -14.37
C LYS A 234 1.80 10.55 -14.03
N TYR A 235 1.03 11.63 -13.94
CA TYR A 235 -0.39 11.56 -13.62
C TYR A 235 -1.18 11.00 -14.80
N ASP A 236 -1.93 9.96 -14.54
CA ASP A 236 -2.87 9.34 -15.46
C ASP A 236 -4.28 9.81 -15.07
N GLU A 237 -4.86 10.69 -15.87
CA GLU A 237 -6.18 11.28 -15.62
C GLU A 237 -7.30 10.23 -15.60
N ALA A 238 -7.18 9.19 -16.44
CA ALA A 238 -8.19 8.13 -16.51
C ALA A 238 -8.22 7.27 -15.23
N LYS A 239 -7.06 7.10 -14.60
CA LYS A 239 -6.93 6.36 -13.33
C LYS A 239 -7.09 7.26 -12.10
N GLY A 240 -6.92 8.57 -12.24
CA GLY A 240 -6.82 9.51 -11.13
C GLY A 240 -5.63 9.25 -10.21
N LYS A 241 -4.52 8.71 -10.75
CA LYS A 241 -3.32 8.29 -10.02
C LYS A 241 -2.04 8.65 -10.75
N TYR A 242 -0.95 8.70 -10.01
CA TYR A 242 0.39 8.80 -10.56
C TYR A 242 0.95 7.41 -10.84
N THR A 243 1.42 7.19 -12.06
CA THR A 243 2.13 5.97 -12.47
C THR A 243 3.64 6.18 -12.31
N ARG A 244 4.32 5.21 -11.69
CA ARG A 244 5.76 5.26 -11.41
C ARG A 244 6.61 4.87 -12.61
N TYR A 245 7.68 5.64 -12.85
CA TYR A 245 8.75 5.35 -13.80
C TYR A 245 10.12 5.41 -13.11
N TYR A 246 11.09 4.73 -13.68
CA TYR A 246 12.50 4.92 -13.39
C TYR A 246 13.20 5.36 -14.67
N GLY A 247 13.69 6.59 -14.72
CA GLY A 247 14.01 7.23 -15.98
C GLY A 247 12.80 7.21 -16.93
N ASN A 248 12.96 6.67 -18.13
CA ASN A 248 11.86 6.54 -19.10
C ASN A 248 11.14 5.18 -19.03
N THR A 249 11.52 4.29 -18.11
CA THR A 249 10.99 2.94 -18.03
C THR A 249 9.80 2.88 -17.07
N LEU A 250 8.64 2.54 -17.59
CA LEU A 250 7.42 2.27 -16.81
C LEU A 250 7.66 1.13 -15.81
N ARG A 251 7.30 1.33 -14.56
CA ARG A 251 7.38 0.29 -13.52
C ARG A 251 6.10 -0.52 -13.46
N LYS A 252 6.28 -1.84 -13.51
CA LYS A 252 5.20 -2.82 -13.43
C LYS A 252 5.54 -3.86 -12.37
N ASP A 253 4.53 -4.40 -11.78
CA ASP A 253 4.64 -5.59 -10.94
C ASP A 253 5.12 -6.78 -11.76
N TYR A 254 6.11 -7.51 -11.26
CA TYR A 254 6.76 -8.58 -12.00
C TYR A 254 5.84 -9.78 -12.31
N PHE A 255 4.95 -10.13 -11.39
CA PHE A 255 4.09 -11.30 -11.57
C PHE A 255 2.75 -10.97 -12.20
N THR A 256 2.18 -9.80 -11.91
CA THR A 256 0.85 -9.42 -12.42
C THR A 256 0.90 -8.59 -13.69
N GLY A 257 2.02 -7.90 -13.95
CA GLY A 257 2.15 -6.94 -15.06
C GLY A 257 1.39 -5.63 -14.84
N GLU A 258 0.69 -5.46 -13.70
CA GLU A 258 0.01 -4.22 -13.34
C GLU A 258 1.01 -3.08 -13.15
N THR A 259 0.62 -1.86 -13.49
CA THR A 259 1.45 -0.67 -13.26
C THR A 259 1.54 -0.37 -11.75
N VAL A 260 2.67 0.23 -11.34
CA VAL A 260 2.84 0.74 -9.98
C VAL A 260 2.25 2.14 -9.92
N ASP A 261 1.04 2.24 -9.39
CA ASP A 261 0.23 3.46 -9.36
C ASP A 261 -0.03 3.91 -7.92
N MET A 262 0.15 5.22 -7.64
CA MET A 262 -0.06 5.83 -6.35
C MET A 262 -1.04 7.01 -6.43
N LYS A 263 -1.92 7.14 -5.45
CA LYS A 263 -2.85 8.28 -5.36
C LYS A 263 -2.10 9.54 -4.94
N ASN A 264 -1.25 9.40 -3.92
CA ASN A 264 -0.55 10.49 -3.25
C ASN A 264 0.96 10.36 -3.43
N VAL A 265 1.66 11.45 -3.70
CA VAL A 265 3.12 11.52 -3.74
C VAL A 265 3.60 12.60 -2.78
N PHE A 266 4.45 12.21 -1.83
CA PHE A 266 5.13 13.14 -0.91
C PHE A 266 6.60 13.23 -1.29
N ILE A 267 7.17 14.44 -1.16
CA ILE A 267 8.59 14.70 -1.30
C ILE A 267 9.02 15.44 -0.03
N LEU A 268 9.83 14.80 0.79
CA LEU A 268 10.26 15.32 2.10
C LEU A 268 11.75 15.62 2.04
N PHE A 269 12.11 16.87 2.24
CA PHE A 269 13.51 17.29 2.27
C PHE A 269 14.10 17.11 3.65
N THR A 270 15.28 16.49 3.72
CA THR A 270 16.04 16.33 4.95
C THR A 270 17.54 16.34 4.67
N THR A 271 18.35 16.43 5.72
CA THR A 271 19.80 16.22 5.61
C THR A 271 20.09 14.74 5.51
N ILE A 272 20.71 14.33 4.39
CA ILE A 272 21.28 12.99 4.19
C ILE A 272 22.78 13.15 4.04
N ARG A 273 23.54 12.51 4.92
CA ARG A 273 25.01 12.58 4.94
C ARG A 273 25.63 11.22 5.21
N ASN A 274 26.93 11.08 4.98
CA ASN A 274 27.63 9.87 5.38
C ASN A 274 27.81 9.84 6.91
N TYR A 275 27.80 8.64 7.47
CA TYR A 275 28.38 8.37 8.77
C TYR A 275 29.93 8.54 8.72
N GLN A 276 30.59 8.37 9.85
CA GLN A 276 32.05 8.52 9.97
C GLN A 276 32.86 7.55 9.10
N ASP A 277 32.24 6.42 8.70
CA ASP A 277 32.84 5.44 7.81
C ASP A 277 32.82 5.85 6.32
N ASN A 278 32.23 6.99 5.98
CA ASN A 278 32.08 7.53 4.63
C ASN A 278 31.34 6.59 3.66
N TYR A 279 30.61 5.60 4.18
CA TYR A 279 29.90 4.61 3.39
C TYR A 279 28.40 4.58 3.70
N HIS A 280 28.03 4.35 4.96
CA HIS A 280 26.63 4.31 5.36
C HIS A 280 26.00 5.69 5.39
N ARG A 281 24.70 5.77 5.09
CA ARG A 281 23.94 7.03 5.07
C ARG A 281 23.21 7.26 6.39
N GLN A 282 23.39 8.47 6.92
CA GLN A 282 22.58 9.01 8.00
C GLN A 282 21.48 9.88 7.41
N VAL A 283 20.23 9.52 7.64
CA VAL A 283 19.03 10.24 7.22
C VAL A 283 18.38 10.85 8.47
N LEU A 284 18.29 12.17 8.55
CA LEU A 284 17.74 12.86 9.73
C LEU A 284 16.22 12.95 9.62
N LEU A 285 15.48 12.13 10.37
CA LEU A 285 14.01 12.07 10.33
C LEU A 285 13.39 12.96 11.43
N GLU A 286 13.79 14.23 11.51
CA GLU A 286 13.30 15.17 12.52
C GLU A 286 12.15 16.03 11.99
N SER A 287 12.45 16.96 11.10
CA SER A 287 11.50 17.86 10.45
C SER A 287 12.11 18.49 9.20
N GLY A 288 11.27 19.06 8.36
CA GLY A 288 11.71 19.78 7.16
C GLY A 288 10.55 20.33 6.34
N ASP A 289 10.93 20.91 5.20
CA ASP A 289 10.00 21.31 4.15
C ASP A 289 9.77 20.14 3.18
N GLY A 290 8.72 20.23 2.36
CA GLY A 290 8.41 19.22 1.38
C GLY A 290 7.33 19.66 0.41
N TYR A 291 6.86 18.68 -0.37
CA TYR A 291 5.71 18.83 -1.25
C TYR A 291 4.75 17.67 -1.05
N TYR A 292 3.46 17.96 -1.13
CA TYR A 292 2.38 16.98 -1.29
C TYR A 292 1.77 17.14 -2.67
N CYS A 293 1.65 16.03 -3.41
CA CYS A 293 1.11 16.02 -4.77
C CYS A 293 -0.02 14.99 -4.89
N VAL A 294 -1.12 15.39 -5.51
CA VAL A 294 -2.31 14.56 -5.75
C VAL A 294 -3.07 15.10 -6.95
N ASN A 295 -3.75 14.25 -7.70
CA ASN A 295 -4.63 14.63 -8.81
C ASN A 295 -3.94 15.52 -9.88
N GLY A 296 -2.66 15.32 -10.16
CA GLY A 296 -1.91 16.12 -11.13
C GLY A 296 -1.53 17.52 -10.64
N THR A 297 -1.65 17.78 -9.34
CA THR A 297 -1.32 19.05 -8.70
C THR A 297 -0.45 18.86 -7.47
N CYS A 298 0.19 19.93 -6.96
CA CYS A 298 1.00 19.88 -5.74
C CYS A 298 0.89 21.15 -4.90
N THR A 299 1.36 21.08 -3.65
CA THR A 299 1.48 22.20 -2.72
C THR A 299 2.71 22.03 -1.84
N PRO A 300 3.41 23.11 -1.45
CA PRO A 300 4.43 23.06 -0.41
C PRO A 300 3.81 22.63 0.93
N ILE A 301 4.58 21.86 1.70
CA ILE A 301 4.21 21.42 3.05
C ILE A 301 5.42 21.52 3.99
N LYS A 302 5.12 21.45 5.28
CA LYS A 302 6.12 21.16 6.33
C LYS A 302 5.81 19.80 6.93
N TRP A 303 6.86 19.11 7.37
CA TRP A 303 6.72 17.81 8.02
C TRP A 303 7.58 17.75 9.29
N SER A 304 7.16 16.92 10.23
CA SER A 304 7.94 16.54 11.40
C SER A 304 7.66 15.08 11.78
N LYS A 305 8.68 14.42 12.32
CA LYS A 305 8.58 13.05 12.85
C LYS A 305 9.28 12.97 14.23
N GLY A 306 10.57 13.33 14.30
CA GLY A 306 11.36 13.25 15.53
C GLY A 306 11.66 11.80 15.94
N ALA A 307 11.30 11.39 17.17
CA ALA A 307 11.66 10.08 17.68
C ALA A 307 11.17 8.92 16.80
N ALA A 308 11.90 7.79 16.82
CA ALA A 308 11.65 6.62 15.97
C ALA A 308 10.20 6.14 16.00
N LYS A 309 9.59 6.07 17.19
CA LYS A 309 8.20 5.61 17.39
C LYS A 309 7.11 6.62 17.00
N ASN A 310 7.50 7.87 16.68
CA ASN A 310 6.53 8.88 16.25
C ASN A 310 6.14 8.67 14.79
N GLY A 311 4.85 8.86 14.47
CA GLY A 311 4.37 9.03 13.11
C GLY A 311 4.75 10.40 12.54
N PHE A 312 4.60 10.55 11.24
CA PHE A 312 4.73 11.84 10.57
C PHE A 312 3.56 12.78 10.95
N LYS A 313 3.87 14.07 11.03
CA LYS A 313 2.89 15.16 11.05
C LYS A 313 3.17 16.05 9.86
N PHE A 314 2.11 16.41 9.13
CA PHE A 314 2.18 17.28 7.96
C PHE A 314 1.33 18.52 8.17
N THR A 315 1.87 19.68 7.81
CA THR A 315 1.16 20.95 7.86
C THR A 315 1.32 21.70 6.54
N LYS A 316 0.36 22.55 6.22
CA LYS A 316 0.46 23.52 5.15
C LYS A 316 1.40 24.68 5.54
N ALA A 317 1.65 25.58 4.59
CA ALA A 317 2.51 26.76 4.82
C ALA A 317 1.94 27.70 5.91
N ASP A 318 0.63 27.76 6.09
CA ASP A 318 -0.06 28.54 7.12
C ASP A 318 -0.05 27.88 8.51
N GLY A 319 0.54 26.69 8.65
CA GLY A 319 0.61 25.93 9.90
C GLY A 319 -0.62 25.05 10.18
N SER A 320 -1.68 25.12 9.36
CA SER A 320 -2.83 24.23 9.48
C SER A 320 -2.46 22.79 9.12
N GLU A 321 -3.15 21.82 9.71
CA GLU A 321 -2.92 20.41 9.40
C GLU A 321 -3.21 20.12 7.92
N LEU A 322 -2.36 19.29 7.29
CA LEU A 322 -2.55 18.85 5.93
C LEU A 322 -3.66 17.79 5.88
N THR A 323 -4.65 18.01 5.02
CA THR A 323 -5.64 16.99 4.67
C THR A 323 -5.19 16.25 3.41
N VAL A 324 -5.15 14.92 3.47
CA VAL A 324 -4.63 14.02 2.42
C VAL A 324 -5.79 13.29 1.75
N ASN A 325 -5.78 13.19 0.42
CA ASN A 325 -6.83 12.44 -0.28
C ASN A 325 -6.74 10.94 0.01
N PRO A 326 -7.88 10.25 0.20
CA PRO A 326 -7.89 8.80 0.37
C PRO A 326 -7.20 8.08 -0.80
N GLY A 327 -6.38 7.11 -0.48
CA GLY A 327 -5.61 6.29 -1.41
C GLY A 327 -4.19 6.02 -0.93
N ASN A 328 -3.51 5.14 -1.66
CA ASN A 328 -2.13 4.76 -1.37
C ASN A 328 -1.14 5.90 -1.61
N SER A 329 -0.01 5.87 -0.90
CA SER A 329 0.96 6.96 -0.89
C SER A 329 2.37 6.50 -1.22
N TRP A 330 3.14 7.34 -1.94
CA TRP A 330 4.59 7.17 -2.09
C TRP A 330 5.31 8.37 -1.47
N VAL A 331 6.17 8.09 -0.48
CA VAL A 331 6.88 9.10 0.29
C VAL A 331 8.36 9.05 -0.06
N ASN A 332 8.82 10.05 -0.81
CA ASN A 332 10.22 10.22 -1.16
C ASN A 332 10.91 11.08 -0.10
N ILE A 333 11.89 10.53 0.59
CA ILE A 333 12.72 11.27 1.55
C ILE A 333 14.06 11.53 0.87
N VAL A 334 14.32 12.79 0.57
CA VAL A 334 15.45 13.21 -0.29
C VAL A 334 16.34 14.24 0.40
N ASN A 335 17.60 14.30 -0.03
CA ASN A 335 18.53 15.30 0.50
C ASN A 335 18.10 16.72 0.10
N ILE A 336 18.31 17.69 1.00
CA ILE A 336 17.92 19.11 0.82
C ILE A 336 18.41 19.68 -0.53
N GLY A 337 19.58 19.25 -1.04
CA GLY A 337 20.09 19.71 -2.34
C GLY A 337 19.41 19.11 -3.57
N ASN A 338 18.54 18.11 -3.40
CA ASN A 338 17.93 17.37 -4.49
C ASN A 338 16.58 18.00 -4.88
N THR A 339 16.60 18.99 -5.78
CA THR A 339 15.41 19.76 -6.17
C THR A 339 14.57 18.97 -7.18
N PRO A 340 13.28 18.68 -6.89
CA PRO A 340 12.36 18.08 -7.85
C PRO A 340 11.97 19.09 -8.93
N THR A 341 11.53 18.56 -10.08
CA THR A 341 10.91 19.37 -11.12
C THR A 341 9.48 18.89 -11.38
N PHE A 342 8.60 19.83 -11.66
CA PHE A 342 7.17 19.60 -11.93
C PHE A 342 6.85 20.06 -13.36
N GLY A 343 5.95 19.32 -14.07
CA GLY A 343 5.49 19.64 -15.42
C GLY A 343 4.07 19.16 -15.68
#